data_d185a87580102ab5b50bcde8f0520611
#
_entry.id   d185a87580102ab5b50bcde8f0520611
#
_cell.length_a   1.000
_cell.length_b   1.000
_cell.length_c   1.000
_cell.angle_alpha   90.00
_cell.angle_beta   90.00
_cell.angle_gamma   90.00
#
_symmetry.space_group_name_H-M   'P 1'
#
loop_
_entity.id
_entity.type
_entity.pdbx_description
1 polymer ?
#
loop_
_entity_poly.entity_id
_entity_poly.type
_entity_poly.pdbx_seq_one_letter_code
_entity_poly.pdbx_strand_id
1 'polypeptide(L)'
;MNRLEVQGQVFELSPLRYTPSGVAVLEFLLSHEAEVIEAGQPRRLAFTLAVVAMGDLAQMALTTSLGCTVRIQGFLAPVRKDSQKFRLHAQQIQQI
;
A
#
# COMPACT_ATOMS: atom_id res chain seq x y z
N MET A 1 -15.23 6.65 -9.39
CA MET A 1 -14.59 6.59 -8.06
C MET A 1 -13.41 5.65 -8.10
N ASN A 2 -12.34 5.99 -7.44
CA ASN A 2 -11.15 5.14 -7.33
C ASN A 2 -10.68 5.19 -5.87
N ARG A 3 -11.20 4.27 -5.07
CA ARG A 3 -10.94 4.24 -3.65
C ARG A 3 -10.75 2.80 -3.20
N LEU A 4 -9.66 2.54 -2.51
CA LEU A 4 -9.31 1.22 -2.02
C LEU A 4 -8.95 1.30 -0.55
N GLU A 5 -9.47 0.35 0.22
CA GLU A 5 -9.07 0.19 1.62
C GLU A 5 -8.65 -1.25 1.81
N VAL A 6 -7.47 -1.47 2.36
CA VAL A 6 -6.92 -2.80 2.52
C VAL A 6 -6.11 -2.86 3.82
N GLN A 7 -6.15 -4.01 4.47
CA GLN A 7 -5.40 -4.28 5.69
C GLN A 7 -4.42 -5.42 5.44
N GLY A 8 -3.22 -5.29 5.98
CA GLY A 8 -2.22 -6.33 5.85
C GLY A 8 -0.98 -6.01 6.65
N GLN A 9 0.07 -6.78 6.42
CA GLN A 9 1.34 -6.62 7.12
C GLN A 9 2.37 -5.99 6.19
N VAL A 10 3.12 -5.04 6.72
CA VAL A 10 4.26 -4.45 6.03
C VAL A 10 5.37 -5.48 6.00
N PHE A 11 5.77 -5.91 4.81
CA PHE A 11 6.73 -6.99 4.75
C PHE A 11 8.03 -6.63 4.02
N GLU A 12 8.05 -5.57 3.24
CA GLU A 12 9.25 -5.07 2.60
C GLU A 12 9.18 -3.55 2.54
N LEU A 13 10.22 -2.88 3.01
CA LEU A 13 10.22 -1.43 3.14
C LEU A 13 11.46 -0.89 2.44
N SER A 14 11.23 -0.03 1.43
CA SER A 14 12.31 0.64 0.72
C SER A 14 12.81 1.84 1.50
N PRO A 15 14.07 2.27 1.29
CA PRO A 15 14.54 3.50 1.91
C PRO A 15 13.74 4.71 1.46
N LEU A 16 13.60 5.69 2.34
CA LEU A 16 12.98 6.96 1.98
C LEU A 16 13.80 7.63 0.88
N ARG A 17 13.12 8.13 -0.13
CA ARG A 17 13.74 8.89 -1.21
C ARG A 17 12.97 10.17 -1.47
N TYR A 18 13.52 11.03 -2.28
CA TYR A 18 12.91 12.31 -2.62
C TYR A 18 12.84 12.46 -4.14
N THR A 19 11.76 13.06 -4.62
CA THR A 19 11.65 13.45 -6.02
C THR A 19 12.59 14.63 -6.30
N PRO A 20 12.88 14.94 -7.57
CA PRO A 20 13.68 16.12 -7.90
C PRO A 20 13.10 17.42 -7.33
N SER A 21 11.78 17.50 -7.14
CA SER A 21 11.15 18.68 -6.55
C SER A 21 11.13 18.65 -5.02
N GLY A 22 11.72 17.63 -4.38
CA GLY A 22 11.85 17.58 -2.93
C GLY A 22 10.71 16.91 -2.20
N VAL A 23 9.83 16.19 -2.89
CA VAL A 23 8.73 15.47 -2.25
C VAL A 23 9.24 14.11 -1.74
N ALA A 24 9.01 13.84 -0.46
CA ALA A 24 9.38 12.55 0.14
C ALA A 24 8.54 11.43 -0.43
N VAL A 25 9.16 10.28 -0.71
CA VAL A 25 8.51 9.08 -1.25
C VAL A 25 8.98 7.87 -0.47
N LEU A 26 8.02 7.11 0.03
CA LEU A 26 8.28 5.84 0.72
C LEU A 26 7.46 4.75 0.05
N GLU A 27 8.12 3.66 -0.32
CA GLU A 27 7.46 2.52 -0.94
C GLU A 27 7.63 1.29 -0.08
N PHE A 28 6.60 0.46 -0.03
CA PHE A 28 6.67 -0.82 0.67
C PHE A 28 5.70 -1.82 0.06
N LEU A 29 5.88 -3.08 0.41
CA LEU A 29 4.97 -4.15 0.02
C LEU A 29 4.09 -4.50 1.21
N LEU A 30 2.79 -4.65 0.93
CA LEU A 30 1.80 -5.07 1.90
C LEU A 30 1.43 -6.52 1.60
N SER A 31 1.53 -7.39 2.60
CA SER A 31 1.09 -8.77 2.50
C SER A 31 -0.34 -8.86 3.01
N HIS A 32 -1.25 -9.29 2.16
CA HIS A 32 -2.67 -9.40 2.48
C HIS A 32 -3.15 -10.83 2.39
N GLU A 33 -3.88 -11.27 3.41
CA GLU A 33 -4.58 -12.55 3.40
C GLU A 33 -6.00 -12.32 3.88
N ALA A 34 -6.95 -12.96 3.21
CA ALA A 34 -8.35 -12.86 3.57
C ALA A 34 -9.10 -14.07 3.08
N GLU A 35 -10.26 -14.33 3.69
CA GLU A 35 -11.22 -15.26 3.18
C GLU A 35 -12.45 -14.50 2.75
N VAL A 36 -12.89 -14.72 1.53
CA VAL A 36 -14.05 -14.06 0.95
C VAL A 36 -15.03 -15.10 0.41
N ILE A 37 -16.26 -14.68 0.21
CA ILE A 37 -17.28 -15.52 -0.44
C ILE A 37 -17.43 -15.01 -1.86
N GLU A 38 -17.22 -15.88 -2.82
CA GLU A 38 -17.37 -15.56 -4.24
C GLU A 38 -18.18 -16.67 -4.91
N ALA A 39 -19.25 -16.31 -5.61
CA ALA A 39 -20.18 -17.25 -6.22
C ALA A 39 -20.69 -18.28 -5.22
N GLY A 40 -20.96 -17.83 -3.98
CA GLY A 40 -21.48 -18.69 -2.93
C GLY A 40 -20.46 -19.64 -2.29
N GLN A 41 -19.19 -19.52 -2.64
CA GLN A 41 -18.13 -20.39 -2.14
C GLN A 41 -17.07 -19.62 -1.39
N PRO A 42 -16.54 -20.16 -0.27
CA PRO A 42 -15.40 -19.56 0.40
C PRO A 42 -14.17 -19.61 -0.52
N ARG A 43 -13.45 -18.48 -0.56
CA ARG A 43 -12.21 -18.41 -1.32
C ARG A 43 -11.16 -17.71 -0.48
N ARG A 44 -9.99 -18.33 -0.38
CA ARG A 44 -8.86 -17.75 0.32
C ARG A 44 -8.05 -16.90 -0.66
N LEU A 45 -7.78 -15.65 -0.25
CA LEU A 45 -6.93 -14.73 -0.99
C LEU A 45 -5.61 -14.57 -0.26
N ALA A 46 -4.53 -14.53 -1.04
CA ALA A 46 -3.22 -14.18 -0.52
C ALA A 46 -2.47 -13.48 -1.65
N PHE A 47 -2.03 -12.26 -1.40
CA PHE A 47 -1.28 -11.51 -2.40
C PHE A 47 -0.43 -10.44 -1.74
N THR A 48 0.52 -9.89 -2.48
CA THR A 48 1.26 -8.71 -2.08
C THR A 48 0.83 -7.53 -2.95
N LEU A 49 0.81 -6.36 -2.34
CA LEU A 49 0.41 -5.14 -3.00
C LEU A 49 1.48 -4.09 -2.79
N ALA A 50 1.93 -3.48 -3.87
CA ALA A 50 2.87 -2.36 -3.78
C ALA A 50 2.12 -1.11 -3.32
N VAL A 51 2.69 -0.44 -2.32
CA VAL A 51 2.12 0.77 -1.73
C VAL A 51 3.15 1.89 -1.80
N VAL A 52 2.69 3.09 -2.11
CA VAL A 52 3.53 4.28 -2.07
C VAL A 52 2.87 5.36 -1.23
N ALA A 53 3.65 5.98 -0.36
CA ALA A 53 3.24 7.15 0.41
C ALA A 53 4.11 8.33 0.00
N MET A 54 3.53 9.50 -0.13
CA MET A 54 4.25 10.69 -0.60
C MET A 54 4.02 11.86 0.35
N GLY A 55 5.00 12.76 0.40
CA GLY A 55 4.91 13.97 1.20
C GLY A 55 4.96 13.69 2.70
N ASP A 56 4.14 14.39 3.46
CA ASP A 56 4.12 14.25 4.92
C ASP A 56 3.76 12.84 5.36
N LEU A 57 2.91 12.17 4.60
CA LEU A 57 2.53 10.78 4.91
C LEU A 57 3.73 9.84 4.82
N ALA A 58 4.64 10.08 3.86
CA ALA A 58 5.87 9.30 3.74
C ALA A 58 6.74 9.44 5.00
N GLN A 59 6.86 10.67 5.51
CA GLN A 59 7.60 10.94 6.74
C GLN A 59 6.96 10.23 7.94
N MET A 60 5.64 10.29 8.04
CA MET A 60 4.92 9.62 9.12
C MET A 60 5.07 8.09 9.03
N ALA A 61 5.07 7.56 7.83
CA ALA A 61 5.15 6.12 7.61
C ALA A 61 6.53 5.54 7.92
N LEU A 62 7.56 6.37 8.07
CA LEU A 62 8.89 5.91 8.47
C LEU A 62 8.90 5.23 9.84
N THR A 63 7.92 5.53 10.70
CA THR A 63 7.82 4.90 12.01
C THR A 63 7.21 3.50 11.93
N THR A 64 6.71 3.12 10.76
CA THR A 64 6.12 1.81 10.54
C THR A 64 7.23 0.76 10.44
N SER A 65 7.13 -0.31 11.22
CA SER A 65 8.14 -1.35 11.21
C SER A 65 7.69 -2.57 10.40
N LEU A 66 8.66 -3.34 9.93
CA LEU A 66 8.39 -4.61 9.25
C LEU A 66 7.56 -5.52 10.15
N GLY A 67 6.61 -6.20 9.55
CA GLY A 67 5.75 -7.15 10.25
C GLY A 67 4.55 -6.53 10.94
N CYS A 68 4.47 -5.21 11.07
CA CYS A 68 3.31 -4.60 11.70
C CYS A 68 2.09 -4.64 10.79
N THR A 69 0.93 -4.71 11.39
CA THR A 69 -0.34 -4.70 10.65
C THR A 69 -0.83 -3.26 10.51
N VAL A 70 -1.18 -2.90 9.28
CA VAL A 70 -1.67 -1.56 8.96
C VAL A 70 -2.95 -1.65 8.14
N ARG A 71 -3.78 -0.63 8.26
CA ARG A 71 -4.91 -0.41 7.36
C ARG A 71 -4.59 0.80 6.50
N ILE A 72 -4.71 0.64 5.20
CA ILE A 72 -4.35 1.67 4.23
C ILE A 72 -5.56 2.02 3.41
N GLN A 73 -5.81 3.31 3.27
CA GLN A 73 -6.83 3.83 2.38
C GLN A 73 -6.16 4.73 1.35
N GLY A 74 -6.58 4.60 0.12
CA GLY A 74 -6.03 5.41 -0.96
C GLY A 74 -6.65 5.07 -2.30
N PHE A 75 -5.88 5.21 -3.36
CA PHE A 75 -6.35 4.95 -4.71
C PHE A 75 -5.31 4.16 -5.49
N LEU A 76 -5.76 3.46 -6.53
CA LEU A 76 -4.87 2.76 -7.44
C LEU A 76 -4.44 3.70 -8.57
N ALA A 77 -3.18 3.62 -8.93
CA ALA A 77 -2.66 4.32 -10.09
C ALA A 77 -1.65 3.42 -10.79
N PRO A 78 -1.51 3.54 -12.12
CA PRO A 78 -0.48 2.81 -12.82
C PRO A 78 0.90 3.27 -12.37
N VAL A 79 1.87 2.35 -12.39
CA VAL A 79 3.24 2.65 -11.99
C VAL A 79 3.82 3.74 -12.88
N ARG A 80 3.43 3.75 -14.15
CA ARG A 80 3.76 4.80 -15.10
C ARG A 80 2.68 4.80 -16.19
N LYS A 81 2.65 5.84 -17.01
CA LYS A 81 1.68 5.97 -18.07
C LYS A 81 1.61 4.71 -18.93
N ASP A 82 0.40 4.26 -19.20
CA ASP A 82 0.09 3.09 -20.02
C ASP A 82 0.58 1.75 -19.46
N SER A 83 1.03 1.72 -18.21
CA SER A 83 1.40 0.49 -17.54
C SER A 83 0.15 -0.29 -17.12
N GLN A 84 0.23 -1.62 -17.21
CA GLN A 84 -0.79 -2.51 -16.65
C GLN A 84 -0.47 -2.92 -15.22
N LYS A 85 0.63 -2.42 -14.67
CA LYS A 85 0.98 -2.64 -13.26
C LYS A 85 0.51 -1.44 -12.46
N PHE A 86 -0.15 -1.72 -11.34
CA PHE A 86 -0.74 -0.71 -10.48
C PHE A 86 -0.14 -0.80 -9.09
N ARG A 87 -0.19 0.30 -8.38
CA ARG A 87 0.14 0.34 -6.97
C ARG A 87 -0.86 1.21 -6.22
N LEU A 88 -0.95 0.99 -4.93
CA LEU A 88 -1.83 1.76 -4.06
C LEU A 88 -1.10 3.01 -3.60
N HIS A 89 -1.64 4.16 -3.94
CA HIS A 89 -1.18 5.44 -3.42
C HIS A 89 -1.90 5.69 -2.11
N ALA A 90 -1.17 5.64 -1.01
CA ALA A 90 -1.76 5.79 0.31
C ALA A 90 -2.15 7.24 0.57
N GLN A 91 -3.34 7.42 1.11
CA GLN A 91 -3.84 8.71 1.61
C GLN A 91 -3.98 8.69 3.13
N GLN A 92 -4.17 7.50 3.70
CA GLN A 92 -4.18 7.28 5.15
C GLN A 92 -3.52 5.94 5.45
N ILE A 93 -2.71 5.91 6.49
CA ILE A 93 -2.10 4.70 7.02
C ILE A 93 -2.36 4.68 8.51
N GLN A 94 -3.00 3.61 8.97
CA GLN A 94 -3.32 3.43 10.38
C GLN A 94 -2.72 2.12 10.86
N GLN A 95 -1.90 2.19 11.90
CA GLN A 95 -1.37 0.98 12.52
C GLN A 95 -2.45 0.34 13.38
N ILE A 96 -2.60 -0.97 13.23
CA ILE A 96 -3.61 -1.74 13.97
C ILE A 96 -2.98 -2.37 15.21
#